data_c932d5dae5c9246747de1170bb252d3b
#
_entry.id   c932d5dae5c9246747de1170bb252d3b
#
_cell.length_a   1.000
_cell.length_b   1.000
_cell.length_c   1.000
_cell.angle_alpha   90.00
_cell.angle_beta   90.00
_cell.angle_gamma   90.00
#
_symmetry.space_group_name_H-M   'P 1'
#
loop_
_entity.id
_entity.type
_entity.pdbx_description
1 polymer ?
#
loop_
_entity_poly.entity_id
_entity_poly.type
_entity_poly.pdbx_seq_one_letter_code
_entity_poly.pdbx_strand_id
1 'polypeptide(L)'
;MDFTLDKKHEMARSLFREFAENEVKPLAQETDETEQFPAETVKKMAKYGFMGIPVPKEYGGQGCDPLTYVMCVEELSKVCATTGVVVSAHTSLCIDPIMTYGTEEQKQKYVRPLATGEKLGAFALTEPGAGTDAQGAQTKAVLDGDEWVLNGSKCFITNGKVADVYIVIAITSITEDKRGRKKKNFSAFIVEKGAPGFSFGTKEKKMGIRGSSTYELIFEDGRIPKDALLGPEGKGFPIAMHTLDGGRIGIASQALGIAEGALERAIAYTKERKQFGRSIAQQQNTQFKLADMATRIEAAQMLVYKAAMAKANQKVYSVEAAKAKLFAAETAMAVTTEVVQLFGGYGYIREYDVERMMRDAKITEIYEGTSEVQRMVISGALLK
;
A
#
# COMPACT_ATOMS: atom_id res chain seq x y z
N MET A 1 -3.88 -16.47 24.89
CA MET A 1 -3.70 -15.52 23.77
C MET A 1 -4.81 -14.49 23.92
N ASP A 2 -4.47 -13.22 24.10
CA ASP A 2 -5.46 -12.16 24.23
C ASP A 2 -5.66 -11.53 22.83
N PHE A 3 -6.88 -11.45 22.36
CA PHE A 3 -7.24 -10.87 21.06
C PHE A 3 -7.85 -9.47 21.21
N THR A 4 -7.91 -8.95 22.46
CA THR A 4 -8.40 -7.60 22.72
C THR A 4 -7.29 -6.59 22.46
N LEU A 5 -7.67 -5.43 21.91
CA LEU A 5 -6.75 -4.31 21.79
C LEU A 5 -6.49 -3.71 23.18
N ASP A 6 -5.27 -3.30 23.42
CA ASP A 6 -4.97 -2.53 24.60
C ASP A 6 -5.51 -1.08 24.47
N LYS A 7 -5.54 -0.35 25.59
CA LYS A 7 -6.07 1.00 25.65
C LYS A 7 -5.38 1.98 24.68
N LYS A 8 -4.08 1.78 24.37
CA LYS A 8 -3.34 2.65 23.45
C LYS A 8 -3.82 2.45 22.02
N HIS A 9 -4.00 1.18 21.61
CA HIS A 9 -4.52 0.83 20.30
C HIS A 9 -5.99 1.30 20.12
N GLU A 10 -6.83 1.16 21.16
CA GLU A 10 -8.21 1.68 21.12
C GLU A 10 -8.25 3.20 20.93
N MET A 11 -7.40 3.94 21.66
CA MET A 11 -7.30 5.39 21.51
C MET A 11 -6.78 5.79 20.12
N ALA A 12 -5.77 5.10 19.61
CA ALA A 12 -5.23 5.34 18.28
C ALA A 12 -6.29 5.07 17.19
N ARG A 13 -7.02 3.96 17.28
CA ARG A 13 -8.14 3.63 16.38
C ARG A 13 -9.22 4.70 16.41
N SER A 14 -9.59 5.18 17.59
CA SER A 14 -10.58 6.25 17.72
C SER A 14 -10.14 7.54 17.02
N LEU A 15 -8.87 7.93 17.16
CA LEU A 15 -8.30 9.07 16.48
C LEU A 15 -8.34 8.90 14.95
N PHE A 16 -7.91 7.73 14.44
CA PHE A 16 -7.90 7.47 13.00
C PHE A 16 -9.31 7.47 12.42
N ARG A 17 -10.27 6.88 13.12
CA ARG A 17 -11.68 6.88 12.73
C ARG A 17 -12.26 8.28 12.71
N GLU A 18 -12.06 9.07 13.75
CA GLU A 18 -12.55 10.44 13.82
C GLU A 18 -11.98 11.28 12.67
N PHE A 19 -10.68 11.15 12.39
CA PHE A 19 -10.06 11.83 11.25
C PHE A 19 -10.65 11.35 9.92
N ALA A 20 -10.81 10.05 9.74
CA ALA A 20 -11.36 9.47 8.51
C ALA A 20 -12.79 9.95 8.24
N GLU A 21 -13.66 9.97 9.25
CA GLU A 21 -15.05 10.43 9.11
C GLU A 21 -15.14 11.94 8.86
N ASN A 22 -14.33 12.75 9.54
CA ASN A 22 -14.47 14.21 9.49
C ASN A 22 -13.67 14.86 8.35
N GLU A 23 -12.50 14.32 8.00
CA GLU A 23 -11.56 14.98 7.09
C GLU A 23 -11.40 14.25 5.74
N VAL A 24 -11.72 12.95 5.68
CA VAL A 24 -11.53 12.12 4.48
C VAL A 24 -12.85 11.83 3.80
N LYS A 25 -13.82 11.32 4.53
CA LYS A 25 -15.12 10.88 4.00
C LYS A 25 -15.86 11.94 3.19
N PRO A 26 -15.92 13.23 3.62
CA PRO A 26 -16.60 14.27 2.85
C PRO A 26 -15.99 14.54 1.47
N LEU A 27 -14.70 14.21 1.28
CA LEU A 27 -13.95 14.46 0.05
C LEU A 27 -13.75 13.19 -0.81
N ALA A 28 -14.19 12.04 -0.32
CA ALA A 28 -13.86 10.76 -0.95
C ALA A 28 -14.46 10.61 -2.36
N GLN A 29 -15.72 11.07 -2.55
CA GLN A 29 -16.38 11.03 -3.86
C GLN A 29 -15.74 12.00 -4.84
N GLU A 30 -15.52 13.25 -4.43
CA GLU A 30 -14.86 14.25 -5.27
C GLU A 30 -13.44 13.81 -5.67
N THR A 31 -12.69 13.21 -4.75
CA THR A 31 -11.36 12.64 -5.01
C THR A 31 -11.40 11.56 -6.11
N ASP A 32 -12.42 10.70 -6.11
CA ASP A 32 -12.59 9.68 -7.14
C ASP A 32 -13.02 10.30 -8.48
N GLU A 33 -14.00 11.19 -8.47
CA GLU A 33 -14.56 11.80 -9.68
C GLU A 33 -13.56 12.69 -10.43
N THR A 34 -12.83 13.52 -9.68
CA THR A 34 -11.84 14.45 -10.26
C THR A 34 -10.49 13.78 -10.55
N GLU A 35 -10.25 12.58 -10.00
CA GLU A 35 -8.96 11.86 -10.11
C GLU A 35 -7.77 12.70 -9.59
N GLN A 36 -8.03 13.61 -8.66
CA GLN A 36 -7.00 14.47 -8.09
C GLN A 36 -6.45 13.91 -6.78
N PHE A 37 -5.15 14.08 -6.60
CA PHE A 37 -4.48 13.71 -5.37
C PHE A 37 -4.99 14.60 -4.21
N PRO A 38 -5.40 14.02 -3.06
CA PRO A 38 -5.98 14.76 -1.95
C PRO A 38 -4.89 15.48 -1.11
N ALA A 39 -4.20 16.44 -1.69
CA ALA A 39 -3.03 17.10 -1.10
C ALA A 39 -3.31 17.74 0.26
N GLU A 40 -4.44 18.41 0.42
CA GLU A 40 -4.80 19.07 1.70
C GLU A 40 -5.08 18.02 2.80
N THR A 41 -5.74 16.93 2.46
CA THR A 41 -5.94 15.81 3.40
C THR A 41 -4.61 15.19 3.83
N VAL A 42 -3.66 15.00 2.89
CA VAL A 42 -2.32 14.48 3.19
C VAL A 42 -1.55 15.44 4.10
N LYS A 43 -1.63 16.76 3.88
CA LYS A 43 -1.04 17.76 4.78
C LYS A 43 -1.64 17.72 6.19
N LYS A 44 -2.94 17.48 6.30
CA LYS A 44 -3.60 17.30 7.60
C LYS A 44 -3.11 16.01 8.27
N MET A 45 -3.04 14.89 7.54
CA MET A 45 -2.47 13.64 8.06
C MET A 45 -1.05 13.82 8.59
N ALA A 46 -0.22 14.61 7.90
CA ALA A 46 1.13 14.94 8.37
C ALA A 46 1.10 15.66 9.73
N LYS A 47 0.22 16.64 9.91
CA LYS A 47 0.06 17.35 11.19
C LYS A 47 -0.38 16.45 12.35
N TYR A 48 -1.15 15.41 12.05
CA TYR A 48 -1.55 14.40 13.04
C TYR A 48 -0.52 13.27 13.22
N GLY A 49 0.62 13.32 12.51
CA GLY A 49 1.71 12.35 12.62
C GLY A 49 1.45 11.02 11.92
N PHE A 50 0.45 10.93 11.02
CA PHE A 50 0.09 9.68 10.35
C PHE A 50 1.16 9.22 9.34
N MET A 51 2.01 10.13 8.88
CA MET A 51 3.06 9.81 7.92
C MET A 51 4.27 9.07 8.54
N GLY A 52 4.41 9.12 9.87
CA GLY A 52 5.53 8.53 10.59
C GLY A 52 5.14 7.63 11.76
N ILE A 53 3.99 6.95 11.72
CA ILE A 53 3.47 6.15 12.84
C ILE A 53 4.52 5.17 13.40
N PRO A 54 5.14 4.26 12.60
CA PRO A 54 6.09 3.28 13.14
C PRO A 54 7.53 3.81 13.23
N VAL A 55 7.78 5.05 12.79
CA VAL A 55 9.12 5.62 12.78
C VAL A 55 9.52 6.04 14.19
N PRO A 56 10.75 5.74 14.66
CA PRO A 56 11.23 6.18 15.96
C PRO A 56 11.18 7.70 16.12
N LYS A 57 10.97 8.16 17.35
CA LYS A 57 10.87 9.60 17.68
C LYS A 57 12.12 10.40 17.35
N GLU A 58 13.29 9.78 17.43
CA GLU A 58 14.57 10.40 17.06
C GLU A 58 14.63 10.84 15.60
N TYR A 59 13.87 10.16 14.71
CA TYR A 59 13.71 10.52 13.31
C TYR A 59 12.40 11.27 13.03
N GLY A 60 11.74 11.81 14.07
CA GLY A 60 10.52 12.62 13.91
C GLY A 60 9.22 11.84 13.77
N GLY A 61 9.23 10.54 13.97
CA GLY A 61 8.03 9.69 13.95
C GLY A 61 7.32 9.60 15.30
N GLN A 62 6.29 8.75 15.35
CA GLN A 62 5.47 8.56 16.56
C GLN A 62 6.01 7.44 17.48
N GLY A 63 6.87 6.56 16.97
CA GLY A 63 7.44 5.43 17.71
C GLY A 63 6.39 4.38 18.10
N CYS A 64 5.31 4.28 17.33
CA CYS A 64 4.28 3.26 17.53
C CYS A 64 4.67 1.94 16.87
N ASP A 65 3.92 0.90 17.17
CA ASP A 65 4.15 -0.43 16.60
C ASP A 65 3.49 -0.60 15.21
N PRO A 66 3.80 -1.69 14.48
CA PRO A 66 3.18 -1.99 13.20
C PRO A 66 1.66 -2.20 13.28
N LEU A 67 1.10 -2.63 14.42
CA LEU A 67 -0.35 -2.76 14.58
C LEU A 67 -1.04 -1.40 14.54
N THR A 68 -0.48 -0.40 15.20
CA THR A 68 -0.98 0.99 15.14
C THR A 68 -0.98 1.51 13.70
N TYR A 69 0.07 1.23 12.94
CA TYR A 69 0.16 1.62 11.53
C TYR A 69 -0.93 0.97 10.66
N VAL A 70 -1.15 -0.34 10.79
CA VAL A 70 -2.18 -1.03 10.00
C VAL A 70 -3.58 -0.54 10.35
N MET A 71 -3.86 -0.23 11.61
CA MET A 71 -5.14 0.36 12.02
C MET A 71 -5.39 1.74 11.40
N CYS A 72 -4.34 2.55 11.20
CA CYS A 72 -4.46 3.82 10.48
C CYS A 72 -4.88 3.59 9.02
N VAL A 73 -4.20 2.68 8.31
CA VAL A 73 -4.53 2.35 6.92
C VAL A 73 -5.95 1.75 6.81
N GLU A 74 -6.34 0.89 7.76
CA GLU A 74 -7.67 0.29 7.87
C GLU A 74 -8.76 1.36 7.99
N GLU A 75 -8.69 2.23 9.00
CA GLU A 75 -9.72 3.25 9.26
C GLU A 75 -9.83 4.29 8.13
N LEU A 76 -8.71 4.71 7.52
CA LEU A 76 -8.72 5.56 6.34
C LEU A 76 -9.39 4.88 5.14
N SER A 77 -9.13 3.58 4.95
CA SER A 77 -9.63 2.82 3.81
C SER A 77 -11.12 2.46 3.92
N LYS A 78 -11.71 2.48 5.11
CA LYS A 78 -13.17 2.35 5.32
C LYS A 78 -13.97 3.43 4.57
N VAL A 79 -13.37 4.60 4.40
CA VAL A 79 -14.02 5.74 3.76
C VAL A 79 -13.41 6.09 2.41
N CYS A 80 -12.09 5.94 2.25
CA CYS A 80 -11.38 6.26 1.01
C CYS A 80 -10.08 5.46 0.88
N ALA A 81 -10.08 4.43 0.05
CA ALA A 81 -8.93 3.58 -0.19
C ALA A 81 -7.74 4.35 -0.81
N THR A 82 -7.98 5.42 -1.57
CA THR A 82 -6.96 6.35 -2.07
C THR A 82 -6.11 6.92 -0.92
N THR A 83 -6.75 7.39 0.14
CA THR A 83 -6.04 7.99 1.28
C THR A 83 -5.25 6.93 2.05
N GLY A 84 -5.82 5.72 2.22
CA GLY A 84 -5.13 4.60 2.85
C GLY A 84 -3.86 4.18 2.11
N VAL A 85 -3.90 4.08 0.75
CA VAL A 85 -2.72 3.68 -0.03
C VAL A 85 -1.61 4.74 -0.04
N VAL A 86 -1.94 6.02 0.09
CA VAL A 86 -0.91 7.08 0.21
C VAL A 86 -0.04 6.84 1.44
N VAL A 87 -0.66 6.59 2.60
CA VAL A 87 0.07 6.27 3.84
C VAL A 87 0.80 4.94 3.72
N SER A 88 0.15 3.92 3.13
CA SER A 88 0.74 2.59 2.98
C SER A 88 2.02 2.63 2.14
N ALA A 89 1.97 3.16 0.94
CA ALA A 89 3.13 3.21 0.04
C ALA A 89 4.25 4.09 0.60
N HIS A 90 3.91 5.23 1.17
CA HIS A 90 4.87 6.15 1.79
C HIS A 90 5.65 5.49 2.94
N THR A 91 4.93 4.87 3.86
CA THR A 91 5.52 4.31 5.08
C THR A 91 6.24 2.99 4.81
N SER A 92 5.55 2.01 4.22
CA SER A 92 6.07 0.65 4.08
C SER A 92 7.03 0.46 2.91
N LEU A 93 6.91 1.27 1.85
CA LEU A 93 7.72 1.08 0.65
C LEU A 93 8.84 2.10 0.48
N CYS A 94 8.78 3.25 1.17
CA CYS A 94 9.84 4.26 1.10
C CYS A 94 10.57 4.45 2.43
N ILE A 95 9.86 4.73 3.53
CA ILE A 95 10.52 4.94 4.82
C ILE A 95 11.16 3.65 5.34
N ASP A 96 10.41 2.55 5.34
CA ASP A 96 10.86 1.27 5.92
C ASP A 96 12.17 0.75 5.32
N PRO A 97 12.38 0.70 4.00
CA PRO A 97 13.67 0.31 3.44
C PRO A 97 14.82 1.28 3.78
N ILE A 98 14.59 2.59 3.89
CA ILE A 98 15.63 3.53 4.33
C ILE A 98 15.98 3.26 5.80
N MET A 99 14.98 3.05 6.65
CA MET A 99 15.20 2.69 8.06
C MET A 99 15.98 1.39 8.23
N THR A 100 15.70 0.41 7.37
CA THR A 100 16.28 -0.95 7.50
C THR A 100 17.67 -1.05 6.90
N TYR A 101 17.93 -0.39 5.77
CA TYR A 101 19.14 -0.59 4.97
C TYR A 101 19.98 0.67 4.79
N GLY A 102 19.46 1.84 5.14
CA GLY A 102 20.16 3.12 4.99
C GLY A 102 21.28 3.31 6.00
N THR A 103 22.29 4.10 5.60
CA THR A 103 23.30 4.61 6.52
C THR A 103 22.66 5.62 7.48
N GLU A 104 23.38 5.99 8.54
CA GLU A 104 22.86 6.98 9.49
C GLU A 104 22.64 8.33 8.82
N GLU A 105 23.55 8.73 7.90
CA GLU A 105 23.43 9.96 7.12
C GLU A 105 22.19 9.93 6.23
N GLN A 106 21.90 8.79 5.56
CA GLN A 106 20.69 8.62 4.77
C GLN A 106 19.43 8.69 5.63
N LYS A 107 19.42 8.08 6.82
CA LYS A 107 18.29 8.15 7.74
C LYS A 107 18.02 9.58 8.19
N GLN A 108 19.06 10.29 8.62
CA GLN A 108 18.92 11.70 9.04
C GLN A 108 18.43 12.60 7.89
N LYS A 109 18.95 12.38 6.68
CA LYS A 109 18.62 13.20 5.51
C LYS A 109 17.18 12.96 5.03
N TYR A 110 16.72 11.70 5.02
CA TYR A 110 15.49 11.34 4.33
C TYR A 110 14.35 10.94 5.26
N VAL A 111 14.63 10.19 6.34
CA VAL A 111 13.54 9.65 7.18
C VAL A 111 12.81 10.74 7.91
N ARG A 112 13.53 11.71 8.50
CA ARG A 112 12.90 12.79 9.26
C ARG A 112 11.88 13.60 8.43
N PRO A 113 12.21 14.18 7.27
CA PRO A 113 11.24 14.91 6.46
C PRO A 113 10.12 14.02 5.90
N LEU A 114 10.35 12.73 5.69
CA LEU A 114 9.30 11.78 5.33
C LEU A 114 8.38 11.50 6.52
N ALA A 115 8.90 11.20 7.70
CA ALA A 115 8.11 10.88 8.89
C ALA A 115 7.26 12.05 9.39
N THR A 116 7.74 13.28 9.23
CA THR A 116 6.97 14.50 9.54
C THR A 116 5.96 14.86 8.46
N GLY A 117 6.05 14.22 7.27
CA GLY A 117 5.19 14.52 6.12
C GLY A 117 5.55 15.81 5.38
N GLU A 118 6.72 16.38 5.64
CA GLU A 118 7.31 17.48 4.84
C GLU A 118 7.62 17.00 3.42
N LYS A 119 8.09 15.75 3.29
CA LYS A 119 8.33 15.06 2.03
C LYS A 119 7.47 13.81 1.93
N LEU A 120 7.12 13.43 0.69
CA LEU A 120 6.39 12.20 0.41
C LEU A 120 7.30 11.19 -0.30
N GLY A 121 7.10 9.90 -0.02
CA GLY A 121 7.88 8.81 -0.58
C GLY A 121 7.14 7.96 -1.60
N ALA A 122 7.90 7.34 -2.50
CA ALA A 122 7.45 6.37 -3.49
C ALA A 122 8.45 5.22 -3.66
N PHE A 123 7.99 4.12 -4.26
CA PHE A 123 8.80 2.93 -4.55
C PHE A 123 8.65 2.53 -6.01
N ALA A 124 9.77 2.33 -6.70
CA ALA A 124 9.83 2.14 -8.14
C ALA A 124 10.58 0.83 -8.50
N LEU A 125 9.82 -0.26 -8.57
CA LEU A 125 10.30 -1.59 -8.99
C LEU A 125 9.79 -1.94 -10.39
N THR A 126 8.47 -1.86 -10.59
CA THR A 126 7.73 -2.38 -11.76
C THR A 126 8.11 -1.65 -13.04
N GLU A 127 8.26 -2.40 -14.13
CA GLU A 127 8.51 -1.90 -15.49
C GLU A 127 7.44 -2.43 -16.45
N PRO A 128 7.26 -1.83 -17.64
CA PRO A 128 6.26 -2.28 -18.61
C PRO A 128 6.35 -3.78 -18.96
N GLY A 129 7.56 -4.34 -19.01
CA GLY A 129 7.82 -5.76 -19.28
C GLY A 129 8.06 -6.62 -18.04
N ALA A 130 7.95 -6.08 -16.81
CA ALA A 130 8.34 -6.75 -15.58
C ALA A 130 7.44 -6.39 -14.40
N GLY A 131 6.28 -7.05 -14.34
CA GLY A 131 5.34 -6.99 -13.20
C GLY A 131 5.61 -8.12 -12.22
N THR A 132 4.88 -9.25 -12.36
CA THR A 132 5.08 -10.46 -11.54
C THR A 132 6.49 -11.03 -11.70
N ASP A 133 7.03 -11.06 -12.91
CA ASP A 133 8.44 -11.37 -13.18
C ASP A 133 9.32 -10.12 -12.94
N ALA A 134 9.46 -9.71 -11.67
CA ALA A 134 10.25 -8.55 -11.31
C ALA A 134 11.75 -8.68 -11.67
N GLN A 135 12.27 -9.91 -11.81
CA GLN A 135 13.64 -10.13 -12.28
C GLN A 135 13.79 -9.86 -13.78
N GLY A 136 12.69 -9.77 -14.51
CA GLY A 136 12.67 -9.35 -15.91
C GLY A 136 13.04 -7.88 -16.12
N ALA A 137 13.05 -7.04 -15.09
CA ALA A 137 13.35 -5.60 -15.17
C ALA A 137 14.65 -5.28 -15.93
N GLN A 138 14.68 -4.15 -16.63
CA GLN A 138 15.74 -3.75 -17.56
C GLN A 138 16.43 -2.42 -17.20
N THR A 139 15.84 -1.61 -16.32
CA THR A 139 16.44 -0.34 -15.88
C THR A 139 17.84 -0.58 -15.32
N LYS A 140 18.81 0.16 -15.82
CA LYS A 140 20.24 0.02 -15.47
C LYS A 140 20.70 1.22 -14.66
N ALA A 141 21.71 0.99 -13.81
CA ALA A 141 22.48 2.02 -13.14
C ALA A 141 23.97 1.70 -13.32
N VAL A 142 24.72 2.63 -13.89
CA VAL A 142 26.17 2.48 -14.15
C VAL A 142 26.90 3.55 -13.35
N LEU A 143 27.94 3.14 -12.62
CA LEU A 143 28.78 4.09 -11.88
C LEU A 143 29.71 4.82 -12.86
N ASP A 144 29.65 6.15 -12.88
CA ASP A 144 30.49 7.05 -13.69
C ASP A 144 31.12 8.09 -12.75
N GLY A 145 32.37 7.86 -12.37
CA GLY A 145 33.05 8.67 -11.37
C GLY A 145 32.35 8.58 -9.99
N ASP A 146 31.85 9.71 -9.53
CA ASP A 146 31.16 9.83 -8.24
C ASP A 146 29.62 9.90 -8.37
N GLU A 147 29.08 9.51 -9.52
CA GLU A 147 27.65 9.48 -9.78
C GLU A 147 27.21 8.14 -10.38
N TRP A 148 25.99 7.74 -10.08
CA TRP A 148 25.29 6.69 -10.79
C TRP A 148 24.48 7.28 -11.94
N VAL A 149 24.57 6.68 -13.12
CA VAL A 149 23.80 7.05 -14.31
C VAL A 149 22.72 6.00 -14.52
N LEU A 150 21.44 6.41 -14.34
CA LEU A 150 20.28 5.57 -14.49
C LEU A 150 19.67 5.71 -15.88
N ASN A 151 19.33 4.58 -16.51
CA ASN A 151 18.63 4.54 -17.80
C ASN A 151 17.54 3.47 -17.79
N GLY A 152 16.30 3.86 -18.13
CA GLY A 152 15.13 3.01 -18.20
C GLY A 152 13.85 3.70 -17.76
N SER A 153 12.79 2.93 -17.57
CA SER A 153 11.51 3.46 -17.08
C SER A 153 10.87 2.54 -16.05
N LYS A 154 10.05 3.12 -15.18
CA LYS A 154 9.25 2.43 -14.17
C LYS A 154 7.78 2.82 -14.35
N CYS A 155 6.85 1.89 -14.27
CA CYS A 155 5.43 2.15 -14.44
C CYS A 155 4.61 1.78 -13.20
N PHE A 156 3.39 2.31 -13.14
CA PHE A 156 2.44 2.09 -12.03
C PHE A 156 2.96 2.56 -10.66
N ILE A 157 3.75 3.65 -10.64
CA ILE A 157 4.38 4.11 -9.41
C ILE A 157 3.39 4.95 -8.59
N THR A 158 2.95 4.39 -7.45
CA THR A 158 2.11 5.07 -6.46
C THR A 158 2.84 6.26 -5.85
N ASN A 159 2.13 7.37 -5.65
CA ASN A 159 2.67 8.67 -5.28
C ASN A 159 3.63 9.26 -6.35
N GLY A 160 3.70 8.70 -7.56
CA GLY A 160 4.74 8.95 -8.55
C GLY A 160 5.08 10.42 -8.77
N LYS A 161 4.12 11.28 -9.10
CA LYS A 161 4.39 12.70 -9.38
C LYS A 161 4.43 13.59 -8.13
N VAL A 162 3.78 13.15 -7.05
CA VAL A 162 3.66 13.94 -5.81
C VAL A 162 4.75 13.64 -4.81
N ALA A 163 5.42 12.49 -4.92
CA ALA A 163 6.55 12.14 -4.06
C ALA A 163 7.77 13.04 -4.32
N ASP A 164 8.60 13.16 -3.29
CA ASP A 164 9.87 13.90 -3.31
C ASP A 164 11.07 12.95 -3.27
N VAL A 165 10.88 11.73 -2.72
CA VAL A 165 11.91 10.70 -2.54
C VAL A 165 11.40 9.38 -3.10
N TYR A 166 12.24 8.71 -3.90
CA TYR A 166 11.90 7.47 -4.58
C TYR A 166 12.94 6.40 -4.25
N ILE A 167 12.48 5.21 -3.88
CA ILE A 167 13.35 4.03 -3.84
C ILE A 167 13.27 3.36 -5.21
N VAL A 168 14.37 3.38 -5.96
CA VAL A 168 14.44 2.86 -7.34
C VAL A 168 15.30 1.61 -7.38
N ILE A 169 14.78 0.54 -7.98
CA ILE A 169 15.52 -0.72 -8.17
C ILE A 169 16.06 -0.76 -9.61
N ALA A 170 17.36 -0.90 -9.76
CA ALA A 170 18.01 -0.96 -11.07
C ALA A 170 19.15 -1.99 -11.11
N ILE A 171 19.50 -2.47 -12.32
CA ILE A 171 20.58 -3.42 -12.56
C ILE A 171 21.90 -2.67 -12.48
N THR A 172 22.82 -3.12 -11.62
CA THR A 172 24.18 -2.59 -11.56
C THR A 172 25.21 -3.49 -12.22
N SER A 173 24.95 -4.79 -12.32
CA SER A 173 25.83 -5.71 -13.05
C SER A 173 25.08 -6.95 -13.56
N ILE A 174 25.71 -7.62 -14.53
CA ILE A 174 25.23 -8.91 -15.02
C ILE A 174 26.42 -9.89 -14.87
N THR A 175 26.23 -10.95 -14.12
CA THR A 175 27.20 -12.02 -13.92
C THR A 175 26.72 -13.30 -14.59
N GLU A 176 27.64 -14.23 -14.84
CA GLU A 176 27.30 -15.57 -15.32
C GLU A 176 27.44 -16.59 -14.19
N ASP A 177 26.49 -17.49 -14.08
CA ASP A 177 26.58 -18.61 -13.17
C ASP A 177 27.51 -19.72 -13.73
N LYS A 178 27.82 -20.74 -12.93
CA LYS A 178 28.67 -21.88 -13.33
C LYS A 178 28.16 -22.66 -14.56
N ARG A 179 26.92 -22.39 -15.01
CA ARG A 179 26.28 -22.99 -16.17
C ARG A 179 26.18 -22.02 -17.36
N GLY A 180 26.83 -20.86 -17.30
CA GLY A 180 26.80 -19.85 -18.35
C GLY A 180 25.48 -19.04 -18.41
N ARG A 181 24.59 -19.17 -17.40
CA ARG A 181 23.34 -18.42 -17.39
C ARG A 181 23.57 -17.02 -16.83
N LYS A 182 23.10 -16.01 -17.58
CA LYS A 182 23.18 -14.61 -17.14
C LYS A 182 22.29 -14.35 -15.93
N LYS A 183 22.88 -13.75 -14.90
CA LYS A 183 22.20 -13.34 -13.67
C LYS A 183 22.31 -11.84 -13.53
N LYS A 184 21.19 -11.14 -13.47
CA LYS A 184 21.12 -9.71 -13.17
C LYS A 184 21.32 -9.48 -11.67
N ASN A 185 22.19 -8.57 -11.31
CA ASN A 185 22.37 -8.09 -9.93
C ASN A 185 21.74 -6.71 -9.84
N PHE A 186 20.74 -6.58 -9.01
CA PHE A 186 20.01 -5.34 -8.79
C PHE A 186 20.54 -4.63 -7.56
N SER A 187 20.52 -3.30 -7.61
CA SER A 187 20.76 -2.43 -6.46
C SER A 187 19.56 -1.52 -6.21
N ALA A 188 19.43 -1.04 -4.99
CA ALA A 188 18.41 -0.07 -4.60
C ALA A 188 19.05 1.32 -4.48
N PHE A 189 18.33 2.34 -4.91
CA PHE A 189 18.81 3.72 -4.91
C PHE A 189 17.77 4.66 -4.31
N ILE A 190 18.21 5.65 -3.55
CA ILE A 190 17.39 6.78 -3.13
C ILE A 190 17.52 7.87 -4.17
N VAL A 191 16.44 8.17 -4.89
CA VAL A 191 16.41 9.21 -5.93
C VAL A 191 15.54 10.36 -5.45
N GLU A 192 16.03 11.58 -5.54
CA GLU A 192 15.27 12.79 -5.21
C GLU A 192 14.54 13.32 -6.45
N LYS A 193 13.36 13.90 -6.25
CA LYS A 193 12.63 14.61 -7.30
C LYS A 193 13.48 15.75 -7.85
N GLY A 194 13.51 15.86 -9.18
CA GLY A 194 14.33 16.88 -9.85
C GLY A 194 15.77 16.49 -10.09
N ALA A 195 16.18 15.25 -9.81
CA ALA A 195 17.48 14.73 -10.23
C ALA A 195 17.66 14.91 -11.76
N PRO A 196 18.82 15.32 -12.24
CA PRO A 196 19.09 15.47 -13.69
C PRO A 196 18.73 14.19 -14.43
N GLY A 197 18.07 14.30 -15.60
CA GLY A 197 17.65 13.14 -16.41
C GLY A 197 16.51 12.30 -15.83
N PHE A 198 15.89 12.73 -14.72
CA PHE A 198 14.68 12.11 -14.15
C PHE A 198 13.45 12.93 -14.52
N SER A 199 12.46 12.29 -15.13
CA SER A 199 11.19 12.90 -15.56
C SER A 199 10.01 11.98 -15.33
N PHE A 200 8.79 12.50 -15.56
CA PHE A 200 7.54 11.77 -15.39
C PHE A 200 6.88 11.56 -16.76
N GLY A 201 6.48 10.33 -17.02
CA GLY A 201 5.70 9.97 -18.20
C GLY A 201 4.20 10.04 -17.94
N THR A 202 3.48 9.03 -18.39
CA THR A 202 2.02 8.96 -18.39
C THR A 202 1.43 8.88 -16.97
N LYS A 203 0.35 9.66 -16.72
CA LYS A 203 -0.55 9.46 -15.59
C LYS A 203 -1.50 8.30 -15.92
N GLU A 204 -1.58 7.32 -15.05
CA GLU A 204 -2.46 6.17 -15.25
C GLU A 204 -3.94 6.53 -15.00
N LYS A 205 -4.79 6.21 -15.97
CA LYS A 205 -6.26 6.26 -15.83
C LYS A 205 -6.73 4.93 -15.27
N LYS A 206 -7.18 4.94 -14.03
CA LYS A 206 -7.43 3.72 -13.25
C LYS A 206 -8.91 3.43 -13.07
N MET A 207 -9.24 2.15 -12.87
CA MET A 207 -10.56 1.67 -12.50
C MET A 207 -10.99 2.17 -11.12
N GLY A 208 -10.10 2.06 -10.12
CA GLY A 208 -10.33 2.45 -8.73
C GLY A 208 -9.13 3.21 -8.16
N ILE A 209 -9.19 3.60 -6.88
CA ILE A 209 -8.20 4.46 -6.21
C ILE A 209 -7.76 5.62 -7.11
N ARG A 210 -8.72 6.25 -7.78
CA ARG A 210 -8.48 7.15 -8.91
C ARG A 210 -7.75 8.42 -8.52
N GLY A 211 -7.95 8.90 -7.29
CA GLY A 211 -7.22 10.03 -6.73
C GLY A 211 -5.76 9.73 -6.33
N SER A 212 -5.32 8.45 -6.35
CA SER A 212 -3.92 8.12 -6.12
C SER A 212 -3.07 8.54 -7.32
N SER A 213 -2.00 9.31 -7.06
CA SER A 213 -1.07 9.82 -8.08
C SER A 213 -0.17 8.68 -8.58
N THR A 214 -0.63 7.97 -9.63
CA THR A 214 0.08 6.83 -10.22
C THR A 214 0.67 7.23 -11.56
N TYR A 215 2.00 7.18 -11.69
CA TYR A 215 2.73 7.68 -12.85
C TYR A 215 3.82 6.71 -13.29
N GLU A 216 4.20 6.86 -14.56
CA GLU A 216 5.46 6.38 -15.09
C GLU A 216 6.61 7.30 -14.67
N LEU A 217 7.76 6.72 -14.32
CA LEU A 217 9.03 7.41 -14.08
C LEU A 217 9.98 7.08 -15.22
N ILE A 218 10.65 8.09 -15.77
CA ILE A 218 11.56 7.96 -16.90
C ILE A 218 12.95 8.46 -16.48
N PHE A 219 13.97 7.64 -16.75
CA PHE A 219 15.38 7.95 -16.53
C PHE A 219 16.11 7.93 -17.87
N GLU A 220 16.59 9.09 -18.30
CA GLU A 220 17.40 9.30 -19.50
C GLU A 220 18.71 9.96 -19.07
N ASP A 221 19.77 9.14 -18.95
CA ASP A 221 21.03 9.53 -18.30
C ASP A 221 20.83 10.18 -16.93
N GLY A 222 19.92 9.59 -16.14
CA GLY A 222 19.53 10.09 -14.82
C GLY A 222 20.69 10.06 -13.83
N ARG A 223 21.20 11.24 -13.40
CA ARG A 223 22.38 11.34 -12.54
C ARG A 223 21.99 11.49 -11.07
N ILE A 224 22.54 10.60 -10.24
CA ILE A 224 22.39 10.64 -8.79
C ILE A 224 23.75 10.42 -8.12
N PRO A 225 23.99 11.00 -6.93
CA PRO A 225 25.25 10.85 -6.22
C PRO A 225 25.59 9.39 -5.91
N LYS A 226 26.86 9.07 -5.76
CA LYS A 226 27.34 7.73 -5.41
C LYS A 226 26.75 7.22 -4.08
N ASP A 227 26.56 8.10 -3.11
CA ASP A 227 25.98 7.82 -1.80
C ASP A 227 24.44 7.64 -1.82
N ALA A 228 23.80 7.78 -3.00
CA ALA A 228 22.39 7.44 -3.19
C ALA A 228 22.14 5.91 -3.16
N LEU A 229 23.17 5.07 -3.20
CA LEU A 229 23.06 3.63 -3.08
C LEU A 229 22.47 3.24 -1.71
N LEU A 230 21.35 2.54 -1.70
CA LEU A 230 20.68 2.06 -0.50
C LEU A 230 21.08 0.61 -0.20
N GLY A 231 21.78 0.41 0.90
CA GLY A 231 22.32 -0.90 1.27
C GLY A 231 23.46 -1.37 0.35
N PRO A 232 23.87 -2.64 0.42
CA PRO A 232 24.99 -3.16 -0.38
C PRO A 232 24.64 -3.26 -1.87
N GLU A 233 25.61 -2.93 -2.74
CA GLU A 233 25.50 -3.12 -4.19
C GLU A 233 25.20 -4.59 -4.53
N GLY A 234 24.34 -4.81 -5.52
CA GLY A 234 23.89 -6.14 -5.96
C GLY A 234 22.87 -6.81 -5.04
N LYS A 235 22.41 -6.13 -3.97
CA LYS A 235 21.40 -6.63 -3.02
C LYS A 235 20.03 -5.95 -3.16
N GLY A 236 19.81 -5.17 -4.20
CA GLY A 236 18.53 -4.47 -4.42
C GLY A 236 17.33 -5.38 -4.56
N PHE A 237 17.47 -6.57 -5.17
CA PHE A 237 16.35 -7.49 -5.30
C PHE A 237 15.90 -8.10 -3.94
N PRO A 238 16.79 -8.63 -3.07
CA PRO A 238 16.43 -8.98 -1.70
C PRO A 238 15.82 -7.82 -0.90
N ILE A 239 16.36 -6.60 -1.04
CA ILE A 239 15.81 -5.39 -0.40
C ILE A 239 14.37 -5.17 -0.87
N ALA A 240 14.13 -5.21 -2.20
CA ALA A 240 12.80 -5.04 -2.76
C ALA A 240 11.80 -6.10 -2.26
N MET A 241 12.19 -7.36 -2.18
CA MET A 241 11.31 -8.45 -1.69
C MET A 241 10.95 -8.25 -0.22
N HIS A 242 11.91 -7.89 0.64
CA HIS A 242 11.65 -7.58 2.04
C HIS A 242 10.76 -6.34 2.21
N THR A 243 10.99 -5.30 1.42
CA THR A 243 10.14 -4.10 1.38
C THR A 243 8.70 -4.46 1.03
N LEU A 244 8.50 -5.31 0.02
CA LEU A 244 7.17 -5.77 -0.37
C LEU A 244 6.49 -6.63 0.69
N ASP A 245 7.23 -7.36 1.54
CA ASP A 245 6.62 -8.08 2.67
C ASP A 245 5.94 -7.10 3.64
N GLY A 246 6.58 -5.95 3.92
CA GLY A 246 5.98 -4.87 4.69
C GLY A 246 4.77 -4.23 4.00
N GLY A 247 4.90 -3.96 2.70
CA GLY A 247 3.84 -3.41 1.87
C GLY A 247 2.60 -4.30 1.80
N ARG A 248 2.77 -5.62 1.67
CA ARG A 248 1.66 -6.60 1.69
C ARG A 248 0.78 -6.48 2.93
N ILE A 249 1.35 -6.18 4.09
CA ILE A 249 0.59 -5.95 5.32
C ILE A 249 -0.25 -4.68 5.20
N GLY A 250 0.33 -3.59 4.66
CA GLY A 250 -0.40 -2.34 4.40
C GLY A 250 -1.57 -2.53 3.42
N ILE A 251 -1.36 -3.29 2.33
CA ILE A 251 -2.42 -3.59 1.36
C ILE A 251 -3.49 -4.53 1.95
N ALA A 252 -3.10 -5.49 2.78
CA ALA A 252 -4.06 -6.33 3.50
C ALA A 252 -4.96 -5.49 4.41
N SER A 253 -4.37 -4.50 5.07
CA SER A 253 -5.09 -3.54 5.92
C SER A 253 -6.02 -2.63 5.12
N GLN A 254 -5.57 -2.15 3.95
CA GLN A 254 -6.41 -1.39 3.03
C GLN A 254 -7.62 -2.21 2.57
N ALA A 255 -7.39 -3.46 2.15
CA ALA A 255 -8.46 -4.36 1.72
C ALA A 255 -9.47 -4.64 2.86
N LEU A 256 -8.96 -4.86 4.08
CA LEU A 256 -9.78 -5.03 5.27
C LEU A 256 -10.67 -3.80 5.50
N GLY A 257 -10.10 -2.60 5.50
CA GLY A 257 -10.85 -1.36 5.67
C GLY A 257 -11.93 -1.16 4.62
N ILE A 258 -11.64 -1.44 3.33
CA ILE A 258 -12.64 -1.39 2.26
C ILE A 258 -13.81 -2.34 2.55
N ALA A 259 -13.52 -3.58 2.96
CA ALA A 259 -14.55 -4.58 3.27
C ALA A 259 -15.43 -4.15 4.46
N GLU A 260 -14.82 -3.67 5.54
CA GLU A 260 -15.52 -3.17 6.73
C GLU A 260 -16.42 -1.98 6.38
N GLY A 261 -15.88 -0.99 5.66
CA GLY A 261 -16.65 0.17 5.24
C GLY A 261 -17.83 -0.17 4.33
N ALA A 262 -17.66 -1.15 3.44
CA ALA A 262 -18.75 -1.64 2.60
C ALA A 262 -19.83 -2.35 3.41
N LEU A 263 -19.46 -3.21 4.38
CA LEU A 263 -20.40 -3.87 5.28
C LEU A 263 -21.18 -2.87 6.13
N GLU A 264 -20.52 -1.85 6.69
CA GLU A 264 -21.18 -0.80 7.48
C GLU A 264 -22.28 -0.10 6.66
N ARG A 265 -22.02 0.22 5.39
CA ARG A 265 -23.00 0.80 4.46
C ARG A 265 -24.14 -0.16 4.15
N ALA A 266 -23.83 -1.44 3.94
CA ALA A 266 -24.84 -2.47 3.70
C ALA A 266 -25.80 -2.63 4.89
N ILE A 267 -25.26 -2.64 6.12
CA ILE A 267 -26.07 -2.72 7.35
C ILE A 267 -27.01 -1.51 7.46
N ALA A 268 -26.49 -0.29 7.25
CA ALA A 268 -27.31 0.92 7.31
C ALA A 268 -28.41 0.90 6.23
N TYR A 269 -28.03 0.69 4.98
CA TYR A 269 -28.96 0.68 3.86
C TYR A 269 -30.04 -0.40 4.00
N THR A 270 -29.69 -1.63 4.38
CA THR A 270 -30.65 -2.72 4.48
C THR A 270 -31.69 -2.53 5.57
N LYS A 271 -31.35 -1.80 6.64
CA LYS A 271 -32.29 -1.42 7.70
C LYS A 271 -33.32 -0.38 7.23
N GLU A 272 -32.93 0.56 6.39
CA GLU A 272 -33.78 1.66 5.91
C GLU A 272 -34.58 1.28 4.67
N ARG A 273 -33.97 0.57 3.72
CA ARG A 273 -34.60 0.19 2.45
C ARG A 273 -35.73 -0.78 2.65
N LYS A 274 -36.91 -0.43 2.17
CA LYS A 274 -38.11 -1.28 2.25
C LYS A 274 -38.49 -1.82 0.88
N GLN A 275 -38.80 -3.11 0.82
CA GLN A 275 -39.43 -3.79 -0.32
C GLN A 275 -40.40 -4.85 0.23
N PHE A 276 -41.48 -5.13 -0.51
CA PHE A 276 -42.54 -6.06 -0.08
C PHE A 276 -43.09 -5.71 1.30
N GLY A 277 -43.25 -4.41 1.60
CA GLY A 277 -43.85 -3.90 2.84
C GLY A 277 -42.96 -3.92 4.11
N ARG A 278 -41.71 -4.36 4.01
CA ARG A 278 -40.77 -4.46 5.16
C ARG A 278 -39.33 -4.08 4.77
N SER A 279 -38.47 -3.80 5.77
CA SER A 279 -37.06 -3.55 5.49
C SER A 279 -36.41 -4.81 4.91
N ILE A 280 -35.44 -4.62 3.99
CA ILE A 280 -34.75 -5.75 3.39
C ILE A 280 -33.87 -6.51 4.39
N ALA A 281 -33.48 -5.88 5.51
CA ALA A 281 -32.80 -6.52 6.64
C ALA A 281 -33.68 -7.61 7.32
N GLN A 282 -34.99 -7.60 7.12
CA GLN A 282 -35.90 -8.63 7.63
C GLN A 282 -36.00 -9.85 6.70
N GLN A 283 -35.37 -9.82 5.53
CA GLN A 283 -35.31 -10.97 4.64
C GLN A 283 -34.20 -11.93 5.09
N GLN A 284 -34.49 -13.19 5.25
CA GLN A 284 -33.56 -14.21 5.76
C GLN A 284 -32.27 -14.27 4.92
N ASN A 285 -32.39 -14.22 3.57
CA ASN A 285 -31.24 -14.23 2.70
C ASN A 285 -30.31 -13.01 2.93
N THR A 286 -30.85 -11.81 3.16
CA THR A 286 -30.08 -10.62 3.50
C THR A 286 -29.34 -10.81 4.83
N GLN A 287 -30.00 -11.38 5.83
CA GLN A 287 -29.39 -11.67 7.14
C GLN A 287 -28.20 -12.63 7.01
N PHE A 288 -28.35 -13.70 6.21
CA PHE A 288 -27.29 -14.68 5.99
C PHE A 288 -26.08 -14.03 5.29
N LYS A 289 -26.30 -13.23 4.24
CA LYS A 289 -25.23 -12.48 3.56
C LYS A 289 -24.47 -11.53 4.48
N LEU A 290 -25.19 -10.79 5.34
CA LEU A 290 -24.54 -9.91 6.31
C LEU A 290 -23.71 -10.70 7.33
N ALA A 291 -24.21 -11.85 7.81
CA ALA A 291 -23.49 -12.72 8.73
C ALA A 291 -22.23 -13.33 8.09
N ASP A 292 -22.32 -13.82 6.86
CA ASP A 292 -21.18 -14.38 6.11
C ASP A 292 -20.10 -13.33 5.86
N MET A 293 -20.49 -12.11 5.45
CA MET A 293 -19.56 -11.01 5.25
C MET A 293 -18.86 -10.61 6.55
N ALA A 294 -19.61 -10.46 7.65
CA ALA A 294 -19.04 -10.13 8.95
C ALA A 294 -18.02 -11.17 9.42
N THR A 295 -18.35 -12.46 9.28
CA THR A 295 -17.46 -13.57 9.66
C THR A 295 -16.16 -13.57 8.84
N ARG A 296 -16.26 -13.35 7.52
CA ARG A 296 -15.06 -13.26 6.66
C ARG A 296 -14.18 -12.07 6.99
N ILE A 297 -14.77 -10.92 7.28
CA ILE A 297 -14.06 -9.69 7.66
C ILE A 297 -13.31 -9.91 8.97
N GLU A 298 -13.94 -10.48 9.99
CA GLU A 298 -13.28 -10.78 11.26
C GLU A 298 -12.09 -11.74 11.07
N ALA A 299 -12.26 -12.78 10.27
CA ALA A 299 -11.15 -13.68 9.94
C ALA A 299 -10.01 -12.96 9.20
N ALA A 300 -10.32 -12.03 8.28
CA ALA A 300 -9.33 -11.21 7.59
C ALA A 300 -8.59 -10.29 8.57
N GLN A 301 -9.32 -9.64 9.50
CA GLN A 301 -8.75 -8.78 10.53
C GLN A 301 -7.74 -9.54 11.40
N MET A 302 -8.09 -10.75 11.84
CA MET A 302 -7.18 -11.58 12.63
C MET A 302 -5.90 -11.92 11.87
N LEU A 303 -5.96 -12.20 10.58
CA LEU A 303 -4.77 -12.45 9.76
C LEU A 303 -3.92 -11.18 9.55
N VAL A 304 -4.54 -10.04 9.34
CA VAL A 304 -3.84 -8.74 9.19
C VAL A 304 -3.12 -8.37 10.48
N TYR A 305 -3.80 -8.45 11.61
CA TYR A 305 -3.21 -8.12 12.91
C TYR A 305 -2.10 -9.09 13.29
N LYS A 306 -2.29 -10.38 13.03
CA LYS A 306 -1.22 -11.38 13.20
C LYS A 306 0.01 -11.05 12.36
N ALA A 307 -0.17 -10.62 11.10
CA ALA A 307 0.94 -10.24 10.25
C ALA A 307 1.66 -8.98 10.76
N ALA A 308 0.92 -7.98 11.23
CA ALA A 308 1.48 -6.78 11.85
C ALA A 308 2.31 -7.12 13.10
N MET A 309 1.79 -7.97 13.97
CA MET A 309 2.51 -8.44 15.16
C MET A 309 3.71 -9.34 14.81
N ALA A 310 3.63 -10.11 13.72
CA ALA A 310 4.78 -10.87 13.23
C ALA A 310 5.89 -9.93 12.76
N LYS A 311 5.57 -8.86 12.03
CA LYS A 311 6.54 -7.81 11.64
C LYS A 311 7.20 -7.16 12.87
N ALA A 312 6.46 -6.92 13.94
CA ALA A 312 6.99 -6.34 15.17
C ALA A 312 7.99 -7.26 15.89
N ASN A 313 7.79 -8.58 15.84
CA ASN A 313 8.46 -9.55 16.71
C ASN A 313 9.39 -10.52 15.97
N GLN A 314 9.39 -10.55 14.65
CA GLN A 314 10.11 -11.52 13.82
C GLN A 314 10.93 -10.86 12.75
N LYS A 315 12.11 -11.42 12.43
CA LYS A 315 12.94 -10.96 11.30
C LYS A 315 12.36 -11.38 9.94
N VAL A 316 11.62 -12.48 9.89
CA VAL A 316 11.00 -13.03 8.67
C VAL A 316 9.52 -13.24 8.94
N TYR A 317 8.69 -12.55 8.19
CA TYR A 317 7.23 -12.54 8.31
C TYR A 317 6.52 -12.66 6.94
N SER A 318 7.26 -13.06 5.91
CA SER A 318 6.77 -13.11 4.51
C SER A 318 5.52 -13.98 4.35
N VAL A 319 5.43 -15.10 5.08
CA VAL A 319 4.29 -16.03 5.01
C VAL A 319 3.05 -15.44 5.66
N GLU A 320 3.20 -14.83 6.82
CA GLU A 320 2.11 -14.14 7.51
C GLU A 320 1.58 -12.98 6.68
N ALA A 321 2.47 -12.15 6.11
CA ALA A 321 2.11 -11.05 5.22
C ALA A 321 1.37 -11.55 3.96
N ALA A 322 1.86 -12.64 3.33
CA ALA A 322 1.23 -13.21 2.16
C ALA A 322 -0.16 -13.80 2.46
N LYS A 323 -0.34 -14.49 3.59
CA LYS A 323 -1.65 -15.01 4.03
C LYS A 323 -2.65 -13.90 4.30
N ALA A 324 -2.21 -12.85 5.00
CA ALA A 324 -3.04 -11.69 5.31
C ALA A 324 -3.51 -10.99 4.02
N LYS A 325 -2.58 -10.71 3.11
CA LYS A 325 -2.86 -10.03 1.85
C LYS A 325 -3.79 -10.83 0.95
N LEU A 326 -3.53 -12.11 0.78
CA LEU A 326 -4.36 -13.01 -0.02
C LEU A 326 -5.80 -13.03 0.49
N PHE A 327 -5.98 -13.31 1.78
CA PHE A 327 -7.31 -13.50 2.34
C PHE A 327 -8.09 -12.17 2.43
N ALA A 328 -7.44 -11.08 2.85
CA ALA A 328 -8.09 -9.77 2.95
C ALA A 328 -8.51 -9.23 1.58
N ALA A 329 -7.67 -9.36 0.55
CA ALA A 329 -7.98 -8.89 -0.81
C ALA A 329 -9.16 -9.65 -1.42
N GLU A 330 -9.19 -11.00 -1.33
CA GLU A 330 -10.31 -11.81 -1.80
C GLU A 330 -11.59 -11.56 -0.98
N THR A 331 -11.46 -11.27 0.32
CA THR A 331 -12.58 -10.86 1.17
C THR A 331 -13.15 -9.53 0.73
N ALA A 332 -12.29 -8.52 0.48
CA ALA A 332 -12.73 -7.20 0.02
C ALA A 332 -13.51 -7.28 -1.29
N MET A 333 -13.01 -8.03 -2.28
CA MET A 333 -13.73 -8.22 -3.55
C MET A 333 -15.06 -8.93 -3.36
N ALA A 334 -15.11 -10.00 -2.57
CA ALA A 334 -16.35 -10.74 -2.33
C ALA A 334 -17.39 -9.87 -1.60
N VAL A 335 -16.97 -9.16 -0.55
CA VAL A 335 -17.85 -8.29 0.25
C VAL A 335 -18.37 -7.12 -0.58
N THR A 336 -17.51 -6.38 -1.26
CA THR A 336 -17.92 -5.20 -2.03
C THR A 336 -18.83 -5.57 -3.19
N THR A 337 -18.59 -6.70 -3.87
CA THR A 337 -19.48 -7.23 -4.91
C THR A 337 -20.86 -7.56 -4.36
N GLU A 338 -20.91 -8.23 -3.21
CA GLU A 338 -22.19 -8.59 -2.57
C GLU A 338 -22.93 -7.35 -2.05
N VAL A 339 -22.20 -6.34 -1.56
CA VAL A 339 -22.80 -5.07 -1.10
C VAL A 339 -23.43 -4.32 -2.26
N VAL A 340 -22.76 -4.20 -3.42
CA VAL A 340 -23.38 -3.63 -4.63
C VAL A 340 -24.66 -4.37 -4.99
N GLN A 341 -24.68 -5.72 -4.90
CA GLN A 341 -25.86 -6.52 -5.16
C GLN A 341 -26.99 -6.25 -4.15
N LEU A 342 -26.69 -6.06 -2.86
CA LEU A 342 -27.68 -5.74 -1.83
C LEU A 342 -28.34 -4.36 -2.03
N PHE A 343 -27.60 -3.40 -2.60
CA PHE A 343 -28.14 -2.09 -2.94
C PHE A 343 -29.01 -2.12 -4.21
N GLY A 344 -28.92 -3.19 -5.02
CA GLY A 344 -29.64 -3.29 -6.29
C GLY A 344 -29.22 -2.19 -7.27
N GLY A 345 -30.19 -1.59 -8.00
CA GLY A 345 -29.91 -0.50 -8.94
C GLY A 345 -29.19 0.70 -8.33
N TYR A 346 -29.44 0.99 -7.06
CA TYR A 346 -28.75 2.05 -6.33
C TYR A 346 -27.28 1.75 -6.06
N GLY A 347 -26.87 0.49 -5.96
CA GLY A 347 -25.48 0.10 -5.84
C GLY A 347 -24.67 0.28 -7.12
N TYR A 348 -25.34 0.47 -8.27
CA TYR A 348 -24.71 0.61 -9.58
C TYR A 348 -24.53 2.06 -10.04
N ILE A 349 -25.06 3.02 -9.29
CA ILE A 349 -24.96 4.44 -9.58
C ILE A 349 -24.04 5.14 -8.58
N ARG A 350 -23.40 6.24 -9.01
CA ARG A 350 -22.37 6.94 -8.22
C ARG A 350 -22.89 7.73 -7.03
N GLU A 351 -24.21 7.92 -6.89
CA GLU A 351 -24.80 8.56 -5.70
C GLU A 351 -24.51 7.80 -4.41
N TYR A 352 -24.32 6.48 -4.53
CA TYR A 352 -23.93 5.59 -3.44
C TYR A 352 -22.49 5.13 -3.67
N ASP A 353 -21.63 5.31 -2.70
CA ASP A 353 -20.19 5.08 -2.80
C ASP A 353 -19.76 3.60 -2.82
N VAL A 354 -20.71 2.67 -2.75
CA VAL A 354 -20.41 1.23 -2.73
C VAL A 354 -19.86 0.70 -4.06
N GLU A 355 -20.23 1.30 -5.19
CA GLU A 355 -19.65 0.97 -6.49
C GLU A 355 -18.17 1.37 -6.55
N ARG A 356 -17.81 2.53 -5.97
CA ARG A 356 -16.41 2.99 -5.84
C ARG A 356 -15.62 2.01 -4.99
N MET A 357 -16.17 1.55 -3.86
CA MET A 357 -15.51 0.59 -2.99
C MET A 357 -15.22 -0.74 -3.71
N MET A 358 -16.12 -1.20 -4.58
CA MET A 358 -15.89 -2.39 -5.40
C MET A 358 -14.76 -2.17 -6.42
N ARG A 359 -14.70 -0.99 -7.08
CA ARG A 359 -13.61 -0.65 -8.00
C ARG A 359 -12.28 -0.53 -7.27
N ASP A 360 -12.27 0.07 -6.08
CA ASP A 360 -11.09 0.23 -5.24
C ASP A 360 -10.57 -1.11 -4.71
N ALA A 361 -11.48 -2.03 -4.33
CA ALA A 361 -11.12 -3.35 -3.83
C ALA A 361 -10.32 -4.18 -4.84
N LYS A 362 -10.62 -4.05 -6.15
CA LYS A 362 -10.00 -4.90 -7.17
C LYS A 362 -8.48 -4.78 -7.23
N ILE A 363 -7.92 -3.60 -7.02
CA ILE A 363 -6.47 -3.43 -7.08
C ILE A 363 -5.74 -4.20 -5.97
N THR A 364 -6.40 -4.44 -4.84
CA THR A 364 -5.80 -5.17 -3.71
C THR A 364 -5.46 -6.61 -4.03
N GLU A 365 -6.08 -7.22 -5.03
CA GLU A 365 -5.73 -8.55 -5.55
C GLU A 365 -4.54 -8.52 -6.51
N ILE A 366 -4.14 -7.34 -7.01
CA ILE A 366 -3.19 -7.18 -8.13
C ILE A 366 -1.84 -6.65 -7.66
N TYR A 367 -1.79 -5.46 -7.08
CA TYR A 367 -0.52 -4.80 -6.76
C TYR A 367 0.17 -5.39 -5.51
N GLU A 368 1.45 -5.08 -5.35
CA GLU A 368 2.35 -5.61 -4.32
C GLU A 368 2.40 -7.16 -4.30
N GLY A 369 2.30 -7.73 -5.49
CA GLY A 369 2.21 -9.16 -5.74
C GLY A 369 0.76 -9.63 -5.84
N THR A 370 0.40 -10.19 -7.00
CA THR A 370 -0.96 -10.70 -7.24
C THR A 370 -1.36 -11.78 -6.23
N SER A 371 -2.64 -12.11 -6.15
CA SER A 371 -3.13 -13.23 -5.33
C SER A 371 -2.42 -14.54 -5.64
N GLU A 372 -2.01 -14.75 -6.90
CA GLU A 372 -1.19 -15.90 -7.33
C GLU A 372 0.22 -15.85 -6.74
N VAL A 373 0.86 -14.67 -6.73
CA VAL A 373 2.17 -14.48 -6.09
C VAL A 373 2.10 -14.78 -4.59
N GLN A 374 1.04 -14.37 -3.90
CA GLN A 374 0.88 -14.72 -2.49
C GLN A 374 0.80 -16.25 -2.30
N ARG A 375 0.06 -16.94 -3.18
CA ARG A 375 -0.01 -18.41 -3.17
C ARG A 375 1.37 -19.06 -3.42
N MET A 376 2.17 -18.48 -4.32
CA MET A 376 3.56 -18.94 -4.55
C MET A 376 4.42 -18.80 -3.30
N VAL A 377 4.34 -17.66 -2.59
CA VAL A 377 5.09 -17.44 -1.34
C VAL A 377 4.67 -18.45 -0.27
N ILE A 378 3.36 -18.63 -0.08
CA ILE A 378 2.82 -19.57 0.92
C ILE A 378 3.21 -21.00 0.60
N SER A 379 2.96 -21.46 -0.64
CA SER A 379 3.26 -22.83 -1.05
C SER A 379 4.76 -23.14 -1.03
N GLY A 380 5.59 -22.18 -1.44
CA GLY A 380 7.05 -22.32 -1.36
C GLY A 380 7.57 -22.47 0.07
N ALA A 381 6.88 -21.93 1.07
CA ALA A 381 7.21 -22.15 2.47
C ALA A 381 6.70 -23.49 3.02
N LEU A 382 5.54 -23.95 2.54
CA LEU A 382 4.95 -25.21 2.96
C LEU A 382 5.68 -26.45 2.39
N LEU A 383 6.34 -26.31 1.23
CA LEU A 383 7.00 -27.40 0.51
C LEU A 383 8.53 -27.42 0.72
N LYS A 384 9.07 -26.59 1.59
CA LYS A 384 10.46 -26.65 2.05
C LYS A 384 10.62 -27.68 3.15
#